data_0ac5729a74aa8171c428c9866f62f224
#
_entry.id   0ac5729a74aa8171c428c9866f62f224
#
_cell.length_a   1.000
_cell.length_b   1.000
_cell.length_c   1.000
_cell.angle_alpha   90.00
_cell.angle_beta   90.00
_cell.angle_gamma   90.00
#
_symmetry.space_group_name_H-M   'P 1'
#
loop_
_entity.id
_entity.type
_entity.pdbx_description
1 polymer ?
#
loop_
_entity_poly.entity_id
_entity_poly.type
_entity_poly.pdbx_seq_one_letter_code
_entity_poly.pdbx_strand_id
1 'polypeptide(L)'
;MKKILILGSGVIGTSLAYYLAQDGHAVTVLDRQPGPALETSYANAGEVSPGYSSPWAAPGLALKAVKWLLMRHRPLVVRPRIDVAMLRWVLQLLGQCNAAAYQRNKGRMLRVAQYSRDCLEQLRDATGIDYDQRCLGTLQLFRSAQQLDGVGADIEALRRFGIGFELLDAAGCIANEPALARVRQKFHGGLRLPGDETGDCFKFTNAVAALASAHGAQFRFGVQVRGLRAAGDALGGVDTDAGLLQADHVVAALGSWTPLLLAPLGIRLPVYPVKGYSITVPIVDADAAPRSTLLDESH
;
A
#
# COMPACT_ATOMS: atom_id res chain seq x y z
N MET A 1 15.60 -23.16 14.68
CA MET A 1 14.14 -23.14 14.43
C MET A 1 13.46 -22.42 15.58
N LYS A 2 12.60 -21.42 15.31
CA LYS A 2 11.79 -20.66 16.27
C LYS A 2 10.32 -20.86 15.96
N LYS A 3 9.46 -20.81 16.98
CA LYS A 3 8.01 -20.76 16.81
C LYS A 3 7.58 -19.31 16.64
N ILE A 4 6.97 -18.98 15.49
CA ILE A 4 6.56 -17.63 15.15
C ILE A 4 5.06 -17.60 14.90
N LEU A 5 4.37 -16.70 15.59
CA LEU A 5 2.94 -16.47 15.42
C LEU A 5 2.72 -15.13 14.71
N ILE A 6 2.08 -15.17 13.57
CA ILE A 6 1.75 -13.98 12.76
C ILE A 6 0.25 -13.71 12.89
N LEU A 7 -0.10 -12.49 13.26
CA LEU A 7 -1.49 -12.04 13.41
C LEU A 7 -1.90 -11.25 12.18
N GLY A 8 -2.77 -11.83 11.36
CA GLY A 8 -3.26 -11.30 10.09
C GLY A 8 -2.62 -11.96 8.87
N SER A 9 -3.46 -12.41 7.94
CA SER A 9 -3.10 -13.05 6.67
C SER A 9 -3.29 -12.13 5.46
N GLY A 10 -3.19 -10.82 5.64
CA GLY A 10 -3.04 -9.85 4.55
C GLY A 10 -1.69 -10.01 3.84
N VAL A 11 -1.44 -9.24 2.79
CA VAL A 11 -0.21 -9.31 1.98
C VAL A 11 1.06 -9.26 2.84
N ILE A 12 1.10 -8.44 3.88
CA ILE A 12 2.28 -8.30 4.75
C ILE A 12 2.49 -9.57 5.58
N GLY A 13 1.46 -10.06 6.29
CA GLY A 13 1.58 -11.25 7.14
C GLY A 13 1.87 -12.51 6.34
N THR A 14 1.27 -12.66 5.17
CA THR A 14 1.46 -13.80 4.28
C THR A 14 2.86 -13.80 3.65
N SER A 15 3.35 -12.66 3.16
CA SER A 15 4.71 -12.55 2.63
C SER A 15 5.76 -12.86 3.72
N LEU A 16 5.55 -12.35 4.94
CA LEU A 16 6.43 -12.68 6.05
C LEU A 16 6.40 -14.16 6.40
N ALA A 17 5.20 -14.79 6.37
CA ALA A 17 5.06 -16.22 6.61
C ALA A 17 5.87 -17.06 5.61
N TYR A 18 5.85 -16.67 4.33
CA TYR A 18 6.61 -17.34 3.28
C TYR A 18 8.11 -17.30 3.57
N TYR A 19 8.69 -16.11 3.78
CA TYR A 19 10.12 -15.99 4.01
C TYR A 19 10.58 -16.68 5.30
N LEU A 20 9.83 -16.54 6.39
CA LEU A 20 10.17 -17.19 7.67
C LEU A 20 10.05 -18.72 7.61
N ALA A 21 9.08 -19.25 6.87
CA ALA A 21 8.96 -20.69 6.66
C ALA A 21 10.08 -21.22 5.76
N GLN A 22 10.45 -20.48 4.72
CA GLN A 22 11.60 -20.78 3.87
C GLN A 22 12.91 -20.82 4.66
N ASP A 23 13.07 -19.94 5.66
CA ASP A 23 14.21 -19.91 6.59
C ASP A 23 14.16 -21.05 7.65
N GLY A 24 13.19 -21.95 7.58
CA GLY A 24 13.07 -23.12 8.46
C GLY A 24 12.46 -22.83 9.83
N HIS A 25 11.71 -21.75 10.00
CA HIS A 25 10.99 -21.46 11.22
C HIS A 25 9.61 -22.16 11.25
N ALA A 26 9.11 -22.49 12.46
CA ALA A 26 7.75 -23.01 12.65
C ALA A 26 6.78 -21.83 12.69
N VAL A 27 6.12 -21.55 11.57
CA VAL A 27 5.25 -20.39 11.39
C VAL A 27 3.78 -20.77 11.50
N THR A 28 3.03 -20.02 12.32
CA THR A 28 1.55 -20.09 12.35
C THR A 28 0.98 -18.71 12.09
N VAL A 29 0.06 -18.61 11.13
CA VAL A 29 -0.66 -17.38 10.79
C VAL A 29 -2.09 -17.50 11.29
N LEU A 30 -2.57 -16.50 12.01
CA LEU A 30 -3.96 -16.40 12.47
C LEU A 30 -4.70 -15.32 11.71
N ASP A 31 -5.91 -15.63 11.28
CA ASP A 31 -6.82 -14.62 10.73
C ASP A 31 -8.27 -14.90 11.13
N ARG A 32 -9.03 -13.85 11.37
CA ARG A 32 -10.47 -13.93 11.67
C ARG A 32 -11.33 -14.27 10.45
N GLN A 33 -10.81 -14.00 9.26
CA GLN A 33 -11.46 -14.26 8.00
C GLN A 33 -11.36 -15.75 7.63
N PRO A 34 -12.21 -16.28 6.75
CA PRO A 34 -12.18 -17.68 6.32
C PRO A 34 -11.04 -17.99 5.32
N GLY A 35 -10.24 -17.03 4.94
CA GLY A 35 -9.12 -17.16 3.99
C GLY A 35 -8.19 -15.97 4.02
N PRO A 36 -7.05 -16.02 3.29
CA PRO A 36 -6.10 -14.92 3.24
C PRO A 36 -6.62 -13.75 2.41
N ALA A 37 -6.09 -12.55 2.66
CA ALA A 37 -6.31 -11.34 1.88
C ALA A 37 -7.76 -10.82 1.81
N LEU A 38 -8.65 -11.18 2.73
CA LEU A 38 -10.07 -10.82 2.66
C LEU A 38 -10.42 -9.45 3.28
N GLU A 39 -9.42 -8.62 3.61
CA GLU A 39 -9.64 -7.24 4.05
C GLU A 39 -8.97 -6.24 3.08
N THR A 40 -8.06 -5.38 3.54
CA THR A 40 -7.43 -4.35 2.68
C THR A 40 -6.69 -4.94 1.47
N SER A 41 -6.14 -6.14 1.58
CA SER A 41 -5.46 -6.83 0.47
C SER A 41 -6.42 -7.42 -0.57
N TYR A 42 -7.72 -7.47 -0.29
CA TYR A 42 -8.74 -7.93 -1.23
C TYR A 42 -9.01 -6.92 -2.33
N ALA A 43 -9.11 -5.63 -1.97
CA ALA A 43 -9.46 -4.58 -2.90
C ALA A 43 -8.58 -3.34 -2.62
N ASN A 44 -7.67 -3.08 -3.51
CA ASN A 44 -6.75 -1.94 -3.51
C ASN A 44 -6.43 -1.55 -4.96
N ALA A 45 -5.53 -0.59 -5.16
CA ALA A 45 -5.16 -0.16 -6.51
C ALA A 45 -4.32 -1.20 -7.27
N GLY A 46 -3.73 -2.18 -6.58
CA GLY A 46 -2.83 -3.17 -7.19
C GLY A 46 -1.56 -2.57 -7.77
N GLU A 47 -1.21 -1.37 -7.37
CA GLU A 47 -0.12 -0.58 -7.92
C GLU A 47 1.18 -0.84 -7.14
N VAL A 48 2.25 -1.12 -7.87
CA VAL A 48 3.63 -1.24 -7.36
C VAL A 48 4.43 -0.11 -7.99
N SER A 49 4.37 1.06 -7.38
CA SER A 49 4.95 2.30 -7.90
C SER A 49 5.91 2.94 -6.90
N PRO A 50 7.18 2.49 -6.84
CA PRO A 50 8.18 3.09 -5.98
C PRO A 50 8.37 4.58 -6.23
N GLY A 51 8.38 5.01 -7.50
CA GLY A 51 8.57 6.39 -7.89
C GLY A 51 7.45 7.33 -7.45
N TYR A 52 6.24 6.81 -7.34
CA TYR A 52 5.06 7.56 -6.88
C TYR A 52 4.91 7.57 -5.36
N SER A 53 5.70 6.75 -4.64
CA SER A 53 5.66 6.68 -3.18
C SER A 53 6.06 8.00 -2.54
N SER A 54 5.10 8.73 -2.00
CA SER A 54 5.29 10.04 -1.36
C SER A 54 4.47 10.18 -0.09
N PRO A 55 4.99 10.89 0.95
CA PRO A 55 4.21 11.15 2.15
C PRO A 55 3.00 12.04 1.85
N TRP A 56 1.86 11.72 2.42
CA TRP A 56 0.69 12.60 2.38
C TRP A 56 0.94 13.93 3.09
N ALA A 57 1.75 13.92 4.16
CA ALA A 57 2.13 15.09 4.93
C ALA A 57 3.11 15.99 4.12
N ALA A 58 2.58 16.66 3.09
CA ALA A 58 3.33 17.59 2.25
C ALA A 58 3.15 19.06 2.74
N PRO A 59 4.13 19.95 2.46
CA PRO A 59 3.94 21.37 2.68
C PRO A 59 2.70 21.90 1.99
N GLY A 60 1.89 22.72 2.67
CA GLY A 60 0.65 23.27 2.13
C GLY A 60 -0.58 22.33 2.17
N LEU A 61 -0.44 21.08 2.65
CA LEU A 61 -1.56 20.14 2.76
C LEU A 61 -2.74 20.71 3.55
N ALA A 62 -2.48 21.43 4.65
CA ALA A 62 -3.54 22.01 5.48
C ALA A 62 -4.44 22.97 4.69
N LEU A 63 -3.84 23.84 3.88
CA LEU A 63 -4.59 24.77 2.99
C LEU A 63 -5.35 24.01 1.90
N LYS A 64 -4.71 23.01 1.28
CA LYS A 64 -5.34 22.15 0.28
C LYS A 64 -6.53 21.39 0.87
N ALA A 65 -6.39 20.83 2.08
CA ALA A 65 -7.47 20.09 2.74
C ALA A 65 -8.69 20.99 3.03
N VAL A 66 -8.47 22.22 3.51
CA VAL A 66 -9.56 23.19 3.69
C VAL A 66 -10.25 23.50 2.35
N LYS A 67 -9.48 23.73 1.28
CA LYS A 67 -10.02 23.95 -0.06
C LYS A 67 -10.85 22.74 -0.53
N TRP A 68 -10.36 21.52 -0.36
CA TRP A 68 -11.07 20.30 -0.74
C TRP A 68 -12.38 20.12 0.02
N LEU A 69 -12.44 20.48 1.30
CA LEU A 69 -13.67 20.40 2.10
C LEU A 69 -14.76 21.36 1.60
N LEU A 70 -14.38 22.45 0.91
CA LEU A 70 -15.30 23.45 0.35
C LEU A 70 -15.70 23.15 -1.11
N MET A 71 -15.08 22.19 -1.77
CA MET A 71 -15.37 21.83 -3.17
C MET A 71 -16.66 20.98 -3.28
N ARG A 72 -17.36 21.11 -4.42
CA ARG A 72 -18.57 20.33 -4.72
C ARG A 72 -18.25 18.83 -4.88
N HIS A 73 -17.15 18.49 -5.54
CA HIS A 73 -16.63 17.13 -5.69
C HIS A 73 -15.39 16.99 -4.79
N ARG A 74 -15.59 16.49 -3.58
CA ARG A 74 -14.56 16.43 -2.53
C ARG A 74 -13.71 15.18 -2.71
N PRO A 75 -12.40 15.29 -2.96
CA PRO A 75 -11.50 14.12 -2.96
C PRO A 75 -11.33 13.55 -1.55
N LEU A 76 -11.55 14.38 -0.51
CA LEU A 76 -11.48 13.98 0.89
C LEU A 76 -12.85 14.22 1.56
N VAL A 77 -13.43 13.15 2.11
CA VAL A 77 -14.65 13.22 2.91
C VAL A 77 -14.32 12.93 4.37
N VAL A 78 -14.49 13.93 5.22
CA VAL A 78 -14.36 13.76 6.68
C VAL A 78 -15.75 13.64 7.27
N ARG A 79 -16.05 12.54 7.94
CA ARG A 79 -17.30 12.40 8.71
C ARG A 79 -17.17 13.21 10.01
N PRO A 80 -18.13 14.08 10.34
CA PRO A 80 -18.10 14.88 11.57
C PRO A 80 -18.44 13.98 12.78
N ARG A 81 -17.45 13.25 13.27
CA ARG A 81 -17.52 12.50 14.52
C ARG A 81 -16.45 13.02 15.47
N ILE A 82 -16.78 13.16 16.74
CA ILE A 82 -15.78 13.45 17.77
C ILE A 82 -15.03 12.16 18.04
N ASP A 83 -13.85 12.03 17.42
CA ASP A 83 -12.93 10.90 17.55
C ASP A 83 -11.56 11.42 17.97
N VAL A 84 -11.20 11.14 19.22
CA VAL A 84 -9.92 11.59 19.81
C VAL A 84 -8.73 10.96 19.07
N ALA A 85 -8.87 9.72 18.57
CA ALA A 85 -7.81 9.06 17.82
C ALA A 85 -7.60 9.76 16.46
N MET A 86 -8.68 10.11 15.77
CA MET A 86 -8.64 10.90 14.53
C MET A 86 -7.99 12.27 14.76
N LEU A 87 -8.44 13.00 15.80
CA LEU A 87 -7.88 14.32 16.11
C LEU A 87 -6.38 14.25 16.39
N ARG A 88 -5.95 13.29 17.20
CA ARG A 88 -4.52 13.07 17.48
C ARG A 88 -3.74 12.74 16.22
N TRP A 89 -4.27 11.86 15.36
CA TRP A 89 -3.65 11.51 14.10
C TRP A 89 -3.51 12.71 13.16
N VAL A 90 -4.56 13.53 13.02
CA VAL A 90 -4.54 14.77 12.23
C VAL A 90 -3.50 15.76 12.76
N LEU A 91 -3.43 15.97 14.07
CA LEU A 91 -2.42 16.86 14.66
C LEU A 91 -0.99 16.36 14.39
N GLN A 92 -0.74 15.06 14.49
CA GLN A 92 0.55 14.46 14.16
C GLN A 92 0.88 14.61 12.66
N LEU A 93 -0.11 14.40 11.78
CA LEU A 93 0.02 14.59 10.34
C LEU A 93 0.41 16.04 10.02
N LEU A 94 -0.31 17.01 10.58
CA LEU A 94 -0.03 18.44 10.38
C LEU A 94 1.37 18.83 10.89
N GLY A 95 1.83 18.26 11.99
CA GLY A 95 3.19 18.45 12.49
C GLY A 95 4.29 17.96 11.54
N GLN A 96 3.98 17.05 10.61
CA GLN A 96 4.89 16.57 9.57
C GLN A 96 4.79 17.37 8.26
N CYS A 97 3.82 18.30 8.11
CA CYS A 97 3.60 19.07 6.89
C CYS A 97 4.60 20.22 6.71
N ASN A 98 5.89 19.91 6.77
CA ASN A 98 7.00 20.86 6.52
C ASN A 98 8.03 20.24 5.57
N ALA A 99 8.82 21.07 4.90
CA ALA A 99 9.75 20.63 3.86
C ALA A 99 10.80 19.63 4.37
N ALA A 100 11.36 19.86 5.56
CA ALA A 100 12.40 18.99 6.12
C ALA A 100 11.86 17.59 6.47
N ALA A 101 10.67 17.51 7.11
CA ALA A 101 10.00 16.25 7.40
C ALA A 101 9.60 15.53 6.10
N TYR A 102 9.05 16.26 5.14
CA TYR A 102 8.65 15.70 3.84
C TYR A 102 9.84 15.04 3.13
N GLN A 103 10.96 15.74 2.96
CA GLN A 103 12.16 15.21 2.30
C GLN A 103 12.71 13.97 3.02
N ARG A 104 12.83 14.03 4.34
CA ARG A 104 13.28 12.89 5.15
C ARG A 104 12.37 11.67 5.00
N ASN A 105 11.06 11.87 5.08
CA ASN A 105 10.08 10.79 5.02
C ASN A 105 9.95 10.24 3.59
N LYS A 106 9.97 11.11 2.55
CA LYS A 106 10.01 10.68 1.15
C LYS A 106 11.23 9.78 0.88
N GLY A 107 12.41 10.18 1.34
CA GLY A 107 13.61 9.35 1.17
C GLY A 107 13.53 7.99 1.88
N ARG A 108 12.88 7.92 3.05
CA ARG A 108 12.64 6.65 3.76
C ARG A 108 11.66 5.76 2.99
N MET A 109 10.55 6.33 2.52
CA MET A 109 9.54 5.61 1.74
C MET A 109 10.12 5.05 0.45
N LEU A 110 10.83 5.87 -0.33
CA LEU A 110 11.43 5.46 -1.60
C LEU A 110 12.41 4.29 -1.44
N ARG A 111 13.28 4.32 -0.41
CA ARG A 111 14.21 3.21 -0.16
C ARG A 111 13.49 1.89 0.14
N VAL A 112 12.45 1.93 0.98
CA VAL A 112 11.66 0.73 1.30
C VAL A 112 10.87 0.28 0.08
N ALA A 113 10.29 1.20 -0.68
CA ALA A 113 9.49 0.87 -1.86
C ALA A 113 10.34 0.25 -2.98
N GLN A 114 11.56 0.77 -3.24
CA GLN A 114 12.49 0.17 -4.20
C GLN A 114 12.91 -1.23 -3.77
N TYR A 115 13.33 -1.39 -2.52
CA TYR A 115 13.70 -2.69 -1.98
C TYR A 115 12.54 -3.70 -2.07
N SER A 116 11.32 -3.25 -1.75
CA SER A 116 10.11 -4.08 -1.86
C SER A 116 9.83 -4.52 -3.30
N ARG A 117 10.02 -3.63 -4.28
CA ARG A 117 9.90 -3.98 -5.70
C ARG A 117 10.92 -5.04 -6.10
N ASP A 118 12.19 -4.82 -5.75
CA ASP A 118 13.26 -5.75 -6.08
C ASP A 118 13.00 -7.14 -5.47
N CYS A 119 12.49 -7.20 -4.22
CA CYS A 119 12.06 -8.45 -3.61
C CYS A 119 10.86 -9.10 -4.33
N LEU A 120 9.91 -8.30 -4.82
CA LEU A 120 8.75 -8.79 -5.58
C LEU A 120 9.19 -9.40 -6.91
N GLU A 121 10.09 -8.75 -7.65
CA GLU A 121 10.67 -9.26 -8.88
C GLU A 121 11.40 -10.59 -8.62
N GLN A 122 12.27 -10.64 -7.62
CA GLN A 122 12.98 -11.86 -7.23
C GLN A 122 12.03 -13.01 -6.85
N LEU A 123 10.98 -12.71 -6.07
CA LEU A 123 9.98 -13.69 -5.69
C LEU A 123 9.25 -14.24 -6.93
N ARG A 124 8.82 -13.38 -7.84
CA ARG A 124 8.16 -13.75 -9.08
C ARG A 124 9.05 -14.65 -9.95
N ASP A 125 10.32 -14.25 -10.13
CA ASP A 125 11.28 -14.99 -10.94
C ASP A 125 11.60 -16.37 -10.35
N ALA A 126 11.72 -16.44 -9.02
CA ALA A 126 12.03 -17.69 -8.31
C ALA A 126 10.86 -18.67 -8.24
N THR A 127 9.61 -18.18 -8.26
CA THR A 127 8.42 -19.00 -7.98
C THR A 127 7.49 -19.14 -9.17
N GLY A 128 7.57 -18.26 -10.17
CA GLY A 128 6.67 -18.24 -11.32
C GLY A 128 5.22 -17.93 -10.98
N ILE A 129 4.93 -17.29 -9.81
CA ILE A 129 3.56 -16.92 -9.45
C ILE A 129 2.97 -15.95 -10.46
N ASP A 130 1.69 -16.16 -10.78
CA ASP A 130 0.89 -15.27 -11.61
C ASP A 130 -0.18 -14.57 -10.75
N TYR A 131 -0.24 -13.25 -10.86
CA TYR A 131 -1.18 -12.39 -10.18
C TYR A 131 -1.69 -11.27 -11.09
N ASP A 132 -1.86 -11.57 -12.38
CA ASP A 132 -2.26 -10.63 -13.44
C ASP A 132 -1.29 -9.43 -13.55
N GLN A 133 -0.01 -9.63 -13.26
CA GLN A 133 0.98 -8.57 -13.27
C GLN A 133 1.18 -7.97 -14.65
N ARG A 134 1.35 -6.66 -14.68
CA ARG A 134 1.70 -5.89 -15.88
C ARG A 134 2.84 -4.92 -15.56
N CYS A 135 3.98 -5.11 -16.21
CA CYS A 135 5.18 -4.28 -16.06
C CYS A 135 5.22 -3.21 -17.17
N LEU A 136 4.15 -2.42 -17.31
CA LEU A 136 3.99 -1.41 -18.35
C LEU A 136 4.22 0.03 -17.86
N GLY A 137 4.55 0.18 -16.59
CA GLY A 137 4.77 1.46 -15.95
C GLY A 137 3.49 2.12 -15.47
N THR A 138 3.67 3.28 -14.85
CA THR A 138 2.61 4.19 -14.42
C THR A 138 2.71 5.48 -15.20
N LEU A 139 1.61 6.00 -15.71
CA LEU A 139 1.52 7.29 -16.40
C LEU A 139 0.61 8.24 -15.62
N GLN A 140 1.21 9.24 -14.97
CA GLN A 140 0.51 10.33 -14.34
C GLN A 140 0.17 11.39 -15.38
N LEU A 141 -1.12 11.70 -15.55
CA LEU A 141 -1.60 12.69 -16.52
C LEU A 141 -1.70 14.09 -15.91
N PHE A 142 -1.30 15.09 -16.67
CA PHE A 142 -1.46 16.50 -16.32
C PHE A 142 -2.56 17.15 -17.15
N ARG A 143 -3.62 17.61 -16.47
CA ARG A 143 -4.80 18.22 -17.09
C ARG A 143 -4.59 19.67 -17.49
N SER A 144 -3.57 20.34 -16.98
CA SER A 144 -3.25 21.73 -17.29
C SER A 144 -1.75 21.92 -17.53
N ALA A 145 -1.40 22.95 -18.29
CA ALA A 145 0.01 23.36 -18.46
C ALA A 145 0.65 23.69 -17.11
N GLN A 146 -0.08 24.33 -16.20
CA GLN A 146 0.43 24.67 -14.87
C GLN A 146 0.83 23.44 -14.03
N GLN A 147 0.10 22.31 -14.15
CA GLN A 147 0.51 21.06 -13.50
C GLN A 147 1.79 20.51 -14.10
N LEU A 148 1.90 20.56 -15.43
CA LEU A 148 3.10 20.11 -16.14
C LEU A 148 4.32 20.97 -15.80
N ASP A 149 4.17 22.29 -15.71
CA ASP A 149 5.23 23.21 -15.31
C ASP A 149 5.63 23.03 -13.83
N GLY A 150 4.70 22.59 -12.99
CA GLY A 150 4.90 22.38 -11.56
C GLY A 150 5.64 21.08 -11.18
N VAL A 151 5.88 20.16 -12.12
CA VAL A 151 6.43 18.82 -11.85
C VAL A 151 7.92 18.81 -11.51
N GLY A 152 8.62 19.96 -11.65
CA GLY A 152 10.07 20.04 -11.49
C GLY A 152 10.61 19.50 -10.16
N ALA A 153 9.92 19.77 -9.05
CA ALA A 153 10.33 19.28 -7.74
C ALA A 153 10.22 17.74 -7.61
N ASP A 154 9.22 17.13 -8.24
CA ASP A 154 9.05 15.67 -8.26
C ASP A 154 10.13 15.04 -9.15
N ILE A 155 10.42 15.60 -10.30
CA ILE A 155 11.51 15.17 -11.19
C ILE A 155 12.86 15.23 -10.47
N GLU A 156 13.15 16.32 -9.74
CA GLU A 156 14.40 16.42 -8.98
C GLU A 156 14.52 15.33 -7.92
N ALA A 157 13.41 15.02 -7.23
CA ALA A 157 13.37 13.92 -6.28
C ALA A 157 13.62 12.56 -6.95
N LEU A 158 12.99 12.29 -8.09
CA LEU A 158 13.20 11.06 -8.85
C LEU A 158 14.66 10.90 -9.28
N ARG A 159 15.26 11.94 -9.82
CA ARG A 159 16.71 11.96 -10.19
C ARG A 159 17.59 11.67 -9.00
N ARG A 160 17.35 12.33 -7.87
CA ARG A 160 18.14 12.16 -6.64
C ARG A 160 18.13 10.74 -6.12
N PHE A 161 17.03 10.01 -6.31
CA PHE A 161 16.88 8.63 -5.85
C PHE A 161 17.11 7.59 -6.96
N GLY A 162 17.59 8.01 -8.15
CA GLY A 162 17.93 7.12 -9.26
C GLY A 162 16.72 6.40 -9.87
N ILE A 163 15.51 6.98 -9.77
CA ILE A 163 14.30 6.42 -10.32
C ILE A 163 14.15 6.90 -11.77
N GLY A 164 14.00 5.94 -12.70
CA GLY A 164 13.76 6.23 -14.10
C GLY A 164 12.41 6.90 -14.31
N PHE A 165 12.38 7.95 -15.11
CA PHE A 165 11.15 8.66 -15.48
C PHE A 165 11.25 9.23 -16.89
N GLU A 166 10.10 9.48 -17.49
CA GLU A 166 9.96 10.14 -18.78
C GLU A 166 8.91 11.25 -18.67
N LEU A 167 9.28 12.48 -19.03
CA LEU A 167 8.32 13.57 -19.16
C LEU A 167 7.81 13.58 -20.59
N LEU A 168 6.52 13.35 -20.77
CA LEU A 168 5.89 13.17 -22.06
C LEU A 168 4.95 14.34 -22.37
N ASP A 169 4.98 14.79 -23.62
CA ASP A 169 3.90 15.58 -24.17
C ASP A 169 2.65 14.72 -24.43
N ALA A 170 1.59 15.31 -24.90
CA ALA A 170 0.36 14.56 -25.12
C ALA A 170 0.47 13.53 -26.25
N ALA A 171 1.34 13.72 -27.23
CA ALA A 171 1.58 12.74 -28.28
C ALA A 171 2.36 11.54 -27.72
N GLY A 172 3.38 11.78 -26.88
CA GLY A 172 4.12 10.76 -26.16
C GLY A 172 3.23 9.96 -25.21
N CYS A 173 2.30 10.61 -24.50
CA CYS A 173 1.31 9.89 -23.68
C CYS A 173 0.45 8.93 -24.52
N ILE A 174 -0.04 9.36 -25.69
CA ILE A 174 -0.84 8.53 -26.58
C ILE A 174 0.00 7.38 -27.20
N ALA A 175 1.27 7.63 -27.49
CA ALA A 175 2.15 6.59 -28.01
C ALA A 175 2.34 5.45 -26.99
N ASN A 176 2.44 5.79 -25.70
CA ASN A 176 2.56 4.81 -24.60
C ASN A 176 1.21 4.17 -24.24
N GLU A 177 0.11 4.94 -24.29
CA GLU A 177 -1.23 4.50 -23.92
C GLU A 177 -2.25 4.91 -24.98
N PRO A 178 -2.45 4.08 -26.03
CA PRO A 178 -3.28 4.45 -27.19
C PRO A 178 -4.73 4.80 -26.88
N ALA A 179 -5.30 4.25 -25.81
CA ALA A 179 -6.66 4.58 -25.34
C ALA A 179 -6.84 6.07 -25.08
N LEU A 180 -5.77 6.81 -24.75
CA LEU A 180 -5.78 8.25 -24.48
C LEU A 180 -6.08 9.10 -25.73
N ALA A 181 -5.93 8.55 -26.94
CA ALA A 181 -6.27 9.28 -28.18
C ALA A 181 -7.72 9.77 -28.20
N ARG A 182 -8.64 9.00 -27.60
CA ARG A 182 -10.07 9.35 -27.51
C ARG A 182 -10.37 10.56 -26.61
N VAL A 183 -9.42 10.92 -25.76
CA VAL A 183 -9.57 12.00 -24.77
C VAL A 183 -8.41 13.01 -24.83
N ARG A 184 -7.73 13.11 -26.00
CA ARG A 184 -6.55 13.95 -26.23
C ARG A 184 -6.71 15.40 -25.73
N GLN A 185 -7.89 15.96 -25.84
CA GLN A 185 -8.19 17.33 -25.43
C GLN A 185 -8.29 17.54 -23.91
N LYS A 186 -8.23 16.46 -23.12
CA LYS A 186 -8.41 16.50 -21.66
C LYS A 186 -7.12 16.57 -20.87
N PHE A 187 -5.96 16.50 -21.51
CA PHE A 187 -4.64 16.54 -20.85
C PHE A 187 -3.59 17.22 -21.73
N HIS A 188 -2.54 17.74 -21.10
CA HIS A 188 -1.44 18.45 -21.77
C HIS A 188 -0.17 17.60 -21.91
N GLY A 189 0.03 16.63 -21.04
CA GLY A 189 1.19 15.74 -21.02
C GLY A 189 1.12 14.83 -19.82
N GLY A 190 2.23 14.15 -19.49
CA GLY A 190 2.28 13.23 -18.37
C GLY A 190 3.71 12.93 -17.91
N LEU A 191 3.80 12.39 -16.71
CA LEU A 191 5.03 11.83 -16.15
C LEU A 191 4.89 10.31 -16.14
N ARG A 192 5.74 9.63 -16.91
CA ARG A 192 5.80 8.18 -16.95
C ARG A 192 6.88 7.65 -16.04
N LEU A 193 6.56 6.61 -15.28
CA LEU A 193 7.47 5.85 -14.43
C LEU A 193 7.57 4.42 -15.01
N PRO A 194 8.52 4.15 -15.92
CA PRO A 194 8.56 2.90 -16.67
C PRO A 194 8.88 1.66 -15.83
N GLY A 195 9.51 1.83 -14.66
CA GLY A 195 9.84 0.74 -13.74
C GLY A 195 8.71 0.37 -12.77
N ASP A 196 7.53 0.96 -12.92
CA ASP A 196 6.37 0.64 -12.11
C ASP A 196 5.59 -0.55 -12.68
N GLU A 197 4.87 -1.22 -11.81
CA GLU A 197 4.07 -2.41 -12.14
C GLU A 197 2.66 -2.29 -11.55
N THR A 198 1.75 -3.13 -12.03
CA THR A 198 0.45 -3.36 -11.42
C THR A 198 0.15 -4.85 -11.36
N GLY A 199 -0.71 -5.26 -10.43
CA GLY A 199 -1.13 -6.64 -10.29
C GLY A 199 -2.26 -6.80 -9.29
N ASP A 200 -2.85 -7.97 -9.25
CA ASP A 200 -3.92 -8.31 -8.31
C ASP A 200 -3.32 -8.75 -6.96
N CYS A 201 -3.41 -7.86 -5.96
CA CYS A 201 -2.89 -8.12 -4.62
C CYS A 201 -3.58 -9.30 -3.93
N PHE A 202 -4.87 -9.56 -4.22
CA PHE A 202 -5.59 -10.73 -3.68
C PHE A 202 -5.01 -12.03 -4.26
N LYS A 203 -4.83 -12.11 -5.58
CA LYS A 203 -4.22 -13.26 -6.25
C LYS A 203 -2.79 -13.47 -5.77
N PHE A 204 -1.99 -12.41 -5.72
CA PHE A 204 -0.62 -12.45 -5.18
C PHE A 204 -0.60 -13.05 -3.77
N THR A 205 -1.41 -12.52 -2.86
CA THR A 205 -1.42 -12.96 -1.46
C THR A 205 -1.84 -14.42 -1.33
N ASN A 206 -2.82 -14.89 -2.12
CA ASN A 206 -3.24 -16.28 -2.14
C ASN A 206 -2.14 -17.21 -2.69
N ALA A 207 -1.46 -16.81 -3.77
CA ALA A 207 -0.34 -17.58 -4.32
C ALA A 207 0.81 -17.70 -3.29
N VAL A 208 1.17 -16.60 -2.62
CA VAL A 208 2.22 -16.61 -1.59
C VAL A 208 1.78 -17.41 -0.36
N ALA A 209 0.49 -17.42 0.01
CA ALA A 209 -0.02 -18.28 1.09
C ALA A 209 0.14 -19.77 0.77
N ALA A 210 -0.12 -20.16 -0.48
CA ALA A 210 0.10 -21.52 -0.94
C ALA A 210 1.58 -21.92 -0.89
N LEU A 211 2.49 -21.03 -1.34
CA LEU A 211 3.92 -21.22 -1.23
C LEU A 211 4.40 -21.33 0.23
N ALA A 212 3.92 -20.45 1.11
CA ALA A 212 4.23 -20.50 2.53
C ALA A 212 3.79 -21.83 3.16
N SER A 213 2.60 -22.31 2.80
CA SER A 213 2.08 -23.62 3.26
C SER A 213 2.93 -24.78 2.75
N ALA A 214 3.41 -24.71 1.50
CA ALA A 214 4.33 -25.73 0.96
C ALA A 214 5.67 -25.77 1.71
N HIS A 215 6.11 -24.64 2.28
CA HIS A 215 7.26 -24.56 3.17
C HIS A 215 6.93 -24.87 4.64
N GLY A 216 5.71 -25.33 4.95
CA GLY A 216 5.31 -25.78 6.29
C GLY A 216 4.65 -24.71 7.18
N ALA A 217 4.37 -23.50 6.67
CA ALA A 217 3.57 -22.53 7.42
C ALA A 217 2.13 -23.02 7.59
N GLN A 218 1.58 -22.84 8.78
CA GLN A 218 0.21 -23.20 9.11
C GLN A 218 -0.69 -21.97 9.14
N PHE A 219 -1.77 -21.97 8.38
CA PHE A 219 -2.79 -20.92 8.42
C PHE A 219 -3.99 -21.42 9.22
N ARG A 220 -4.40 -20.64 10.23
CA ARG A 220 -5.59 -20.88 11.05
C ARG A 220 -6.57 -19.74 10.81
N PHE A 221 -7.57 -20.01 10.01
CA PHE A 221 -8.63 -19.06 9.67
C PHE A 221 -9.81 -19.17 10.64
N GLY A 222 -10.63 -18.11 10.70
CA GLY A 222 -11.76 -18.02 11.61
C GLY A 222 -11.35 -17.85 13.07
N VAL A 223 -10.09 -17.47 13.36
CA VAL A 223 -9.57 -17.29 14.72
C VAL A 223 -9.51 -15.80 15.05
N GLN A 224 -10.31 -15.38 16.01
CA GLN A 224 -10.35 -13.99 16.47
C GLN A 224 -9.30 -13.75 17.53
N VAL A 225 -8.32 -12.89 17.25
CA VAL A 225 -7.37 -12.35 18.24
C VAL A 225 -8.11 -11.36 19.13
N ARG A 226 -8.07 -11.58 20.45
CA ARG A 226 -8.74 -10.74 21.46
C ARG A 226 -7.78 -9.79 22.12
N GLY A 227 -6.51 -10.21 22.31
CA GLY A 227 -5.51 -9.39 22.99
C GLY A 227 -4.16 -10.05 23.11
N LEU A 228 -3.23 -9.33 23.70
CA LEU A 228 -1.90 -9.79 24.05
C LEU A 228 -1.79 -9.87 25.57
N ARG A 229 -1.28 -11.00 26.07
CA ARG A 229 -1.09 -11.22 27.50
C ARG A 229 0.36 -10.91 27.86
N ALA A 230 0.56 -9.94 28.74
CA ALA A 230 1.87 -9.69 29.32
C ALA A 230 2.20 -10.71 30.41
N ALA A 231 3.49 -11.07 30.53
CA ALA A 231 4.05 -11.88 31.60
C ALA A 231 5.33 -11.19 32.10
N GLY A 232 5.17 -10.29 33.09
CA GLY A 232 6.24 -9.36 33.48
C GLY A 232 6.56 -8.41 32.31
N ASP A 233 7.86 -8.34 31.96
CA ASP A 233 8.36 -7.50 30.86
C ASP A 233 8.34 -8.22 29.49
N ALA A 234 7.81 -9.45 29.44
CA ALA A 234 7.73 -10.26 28.23
C ALA A 234 6.29 -10.48 27.78
N LEU A 235 6.13 -10.93 26.54
CA LEU A 235 4.86 -11.38 26.01
C LEU A 235 4.61 -12.84 26.47
N GLY A 236 3.55 -13.06 27.26
CA GLY A 236 3.14 -14.37 27.74
C GLY A 236 2.30 -15.17 26.75
N GLY A 237 1.72 -14.52 25.73
CA GLY A 237 0.96 -15.17 24.68
C GLY A 237 -0.08 -14.26 24.02
N VAL A 238 -0.83 -14.84 23.10
CA VAL A 238 -1.92 -14.21 22.37
C VAL A 238 -3.24 -14.83 22.78
N ASP A 239 -4.13 -14.04 23.35
CA ASP A 239 -5.50 -14.45 23.69
C ASP A 239 -6.35 -14.49 22.42
N THR A 240 -6.98 -15.63 22.17
CA THR A 240 -7.88 -15.83 21.04
C THR A 240 -9.21 -16.44 21.51
N ASP A 241 -10.20 -16.51 20.65
CA ASP A 241 -11.42 -17.26 20.89
C ASP A 241 -11.21 -18.77 20.94
N ALA A 242 -10.09 -19.25 20.38
CA ALA A 242 -9.66 -20.67 20.45
C ALA A 242 -8.70 -20.95 21.62
N GLY A 243 -8.54 -20.00 22.56
CA GLY A 243 -7.67 -20.12 23.73
C GLY A 243 -6.37 -19.30 23.64
N LEU A 244 -5.49 -19.51 24.62
CA LEU A 244 -4.19 -18.85 24.69
C LEU A 244 -3.17 -19.57 23.79
N LEU A 245 -2.54 -18.82 22.90
CA LEU A 245 -1.48 -19.32 22.02
C LEU A 245 -0.13 -18.71 22.47
N GLN A 246 0.90 -19.53 22.50
CA GLN A 246 2.27 -19.14 22.87
C GLN A 246 3.22 -19.39 21.69
N ALA A 247 4.16 -18.49 21.51
CA ALA A 247 5.23 -18.58 20.52
C ALA A 247 6.47 -17.85 21.02
N ASP A 248 7.64 -18.14 20.42
CA ASP A 248 8.88 -17.43 20.73
C ASP A 248 8.83 -15.98 20.27
N HIS A 249 8.14 -15.73 19.14
CA HIS A 249 7.92 -14.38 18.60
C HIS A 249 6.49 -14.23 18.09
N VAL A 250 5.94 -13.03 18.27
CA VAL A 250 4.62 -12.65 17.75
C VAL A 250 4.77 -11.44 16.85
N VAL A 251 4.20 -11.51 15.66
CA VAL A 251 4.20 -10.41 14.70
C VAL A 251 2.77 -9.91 14.48
N ALA A 252 2.54 -8.63 14.74
CA ALA A 252 1.26 -7.99 14.49
C ALA A 252 1.21 -7.44 13.05
N ALA A 253 0.50 -8.11 12.16
CA ALA A 253 0.30 -7.73 10.76
C ALA A 253 -1.19 -7.41 10.46
N LEU A 254 -1.90 -6.83 11.45
CA LEU A 254 -3.36 -6.60 11.43
C LEU A 254 -3.76 -5.28 10.75
N GLY A 255 -2.87 -4.65 9.96
CA GLY A 255 -3.16 -3.39 9.29
C GLY A 255 -3.67 -2.32 10.25
N SER A 256 -4.82 -1.73 9.94
CA SER A 256 -5.45 -0.68 10.77
C SER A 256 -5.96 -1.13 12.14
N TRP A 257 -6.02 -2.44 12.41
CA TRP A 257 -6.39 -3.00 13.71
C TRP A 257 -5.21 -3.12 14.68
N THR A 258 -3.97 -3.05 14.17
CA THR A 258 -2.75 -3.16 14.98
C THR A 258 -2.69 -2.15 16.15
N PRO A 259 -3.05 -0.85 15.98
CA PRO A 259 -3.06 0.09 17.09
C PRO A 259 -3.98 -0.31 18.24
N LEU A 260 -5.13 -0.91 17.95
CA LEU A 260 -6.09 -1.35 18.95
C LEU A 260 -5.55 -2.53 19.77
N LEU A 261 -4.84 -3.44 19.10
CA LEU A 261 -4.20 -4.59 19.77
C LEU A 261 -3.07 -4.15 20.71
N LEU A 262 -2.28 -3.14 20.30
CA LEU A 262 -1.09 -2.72 21.03
C LEU A 262 -1.35 -1.64 22.10
N ALA A 263 -2.46 -0.91 22.01
CA ALA A 263 -2.80 0.17 22.93
C ALA A 263 -2.87 -0.27 24.42
N PRO A 264 -3.41 -1.44 24.78
CA PRO A 264 -3.42 -1.92 26.16
C PRO A 264 -2.02 -2.14 26.77
N LEU A 265 -1.01 -2.37 25.91
CA LEU A 265 0.40 -2.49 26.30
C LEU A 265 1.12 -1.13 26.36
N GLY A 266 0.42 -0.01 26.21
CA GLY A 266 1.00 1.33 26.17
C GLY A 266 1.69 1.70 24.85
N ILE A 267 1.71 0.79 23.86
CA ILE A 267 2.33 1.02 22.56
C ILE A 267 1.35 1.77 21.65
N ARG A 268 1.75 2.95 21.22
CA ARG A 268 0.92 3.82 20.36
C ARG A 268 1.50 3.91 18.98
N LEU A 269 0.71 3.50 17.98
CA LEU A 269 1.07 3.62 16.57
C LEU A 269 0.22 4.73 15.92
N PRO A 270 0.81 5.62 15.12
CA PRO A 270 0.10 6.69 14.43
C PRO A 270 -0.56 6.17 13.14
N VAL A 271 -1.33 5.10 13.23
CA VAL A 271 -2.07 4.49 12.11
C VAL A 271 -3.56 4.74 12.33
N TYR A 272 -4.19 5.40 11.37
CA TYR A 272 -5.63 5.67 11.37
C TYR A 272 -6.24 5.12 10.08
N PRO A 273 -7.39 4.40 10.14
CA PRO A 273 -8.00 3.80 8.96
C PRO A 273 -8.58 4.87 8.03
N VAL A 274 -8.22 4.79 6.76
CA VAL A 274 -8.79 5.60 5.68
C VAL A 274 -9.56 4.67 4.75
N LYS A 275 -10.77 5.06 4.35
CA LYS A 275 -11.60 4.29 3.44
C LYS A 275 -11.39 4.77 2.01
N GLY A 276 -10.90 3.88 1.16
CA GLY A 276 -10.91 4.04 -0.29
C GLY A 276 -12.10 3.31 -0.92
N TYR A 277 -12.36 3.61 -2.18
CA TYR A 277 -13.35 2.93 -3.00
C TYR A 277 -12.67 2.46 -4.28
N SER A 278 -12.96 1.24 -4.70
CA SER A 278 -12.57 0.69 -5.98
C SER A 278 -13.79 0.24 -6.75
N ILE A 279 -13.72 0.33 -8.08
CA ILE A 279 -14.76 -0.15 -8.99
C ILE A 279 -14.08 -1.04 -10.02
N THR A 280 -14.56 -2.27 -10.13
CA THR A 280 -14.15 -3.18 -11.21
C THR A 280 -15.25 -3.20 -12.25
N VAL A 281 -14.89 -2.93 -13.50
CA VAL A 281 -15.83 -2.91 -14.63
C VAL A 281 -15.39 -3.90 -15.70
N PRO A 282 -16.31 -4.58 -16.39
CA PRO A 282 -15.98 -5.42 -17.54
C PRO A 282 -15.40 -4.56 -18.68
N ILE A 283 -14.34 -5.05 -19.31
CA ILE A 283 -13.81 -4.42 -20.53
C ILE A 283 -14.68 -4.85 -21.71
N VAL A 284 -15.44 -3.90 -22.25
CA VAL A 284 -16.32 -4.13 -23.42
C VAL A 284 -15.66 -3.69 -24.75
N ASP A 285 -14.63 -2.84 -24.66
CA ASP A 285 -13.83 -2.37 -25.78
C ASP A 285 -12.35 -2.34 -25.34
N ALA A 286 -11.59 -3.32 -25.78
CA ALA A 286 -10.18 -3.48 -25.40
C ALA A 286 -9.29 -2.31 -25.86
N ASP A 287 -9.64 -1.66 -26.98
CA ASP A 287 -8.89 -0.50 -27.51
C ASP A 287 -9.20 0.80 -26.74
N ALA A 288 -10.29 0.83 -25.95
CA ALA A 288 -10.62 1.93 -25.08
C ALA A 288 -10.13 1.74 -23.65
N ALA A 289 -9.68 0.54 -23.30
CA ALA A 289 -9.22 0.22 -21.97
C ALA A 289 -7.71 0.56 -21.81
N PRO A 290 -7.31 1.18 -20.69
CA PRO A 290 -5.90 1.37 -20.39
C PRO A 290 -5.16 0.04 -20.27
N ARG A 291 -3.91 0.00 -20.75
CA ARG A 291 -3.02 -1.16 -20.64
C ARG A 291 -2.06 -1.04 -19.46
N SER A 292 -1.71 0.19 -19.10
CA SER A 292 -0.85 0.54 -17.97
C SER A 292 -1.68 1.20 -16.85
N THR A 293 -1.04 1.48 -15.72
CA THR A 293 -1.65 2.28 -14.66
C THR A 293 -1.72 3.75 -15.09
N LEU A 294 -2.91 4.33 -15.08
CA LEU A 294 -3.13 5.75 -15.30
C LEU A 294 -3.49 6.45 -14.00
N LEU A 295 -2.74 7.49 -13.65
CA LEU A 295 -3.02 8.38 -12.54
C LEU A 295 -3.54 9.71 -13.08
N ASP A 296 -4.74 10.08 -12.68
CA ASP A 296 -5.39 11.31 -13.11
C ASP A 296 -5.78 12.14 -11.88
N GLU A 297 -4.96 13.11 -11.56
CA GLU A 297 -5.19 14.06 -10.48
C GLU A 297 -6.01 15.25 -11.00
N SER A 298 -7.25 15.00 -11.39
CA SER A 298 -8.18 16.08 -11.75
C SER A 298 -8.67 16.80 -10.48
N HIS A 299 -8.10 17.96 -10.20
CA HIS A 299 -8.55 18.82 -9.10
C HIS A 299 -9.00 20.18 -9.61
#